data_fbf00e51cc92ffd015ceabc02202691b
#
_entry.id   fbf00e51cc92ffd015ceabc02202691b
#
_cell.length_a   1.000
_cell.length_b   1.000
_cell.length_c   1.000
_cell.angle_alpha   90.00
_cell.angle_beta   90.00
_cell.angle_gamma   90.00
#
_symmetry.space_group_name_H-M   'P 1'
#
loop_
_entity.id
_entity.type
_entity.pdbx_description
1 polymer ?
#
loop_
_entity_poly.entity_id
_entity_poly.type
_entity_poly.pdbx_seq_one_letter_code
_entity_poly.pdbx_strand_id
1 'polypeptide(L)'
;MKTTILSENTIFENKAVATIGFFDGVHRGHQFLLKHVVELAHENGMESMAITFDKHPRQVLNADYQPQLLTTLDDKLKLLAETGIDHCVVLPFSKVLAALSAYDFMDKIMRTKLGVAKLLIGYDNRFGHNRSETFDDYVRYGKEMGIEVVQNTALDVEGIIVSSSVVRRLISNGDVETAAKCLGRYYGLHGIVTSGYHEGRKIGFPTANIDLGASCLLAPAGGVYAVKVWLDGESENRVGMLNIGTRPTFGGNDVSIEVNIFGFAGDIYGQNIRVEFCKRIRSEHKFDNIDQLVAQLKKDKEEISKLF
;
A
#
# COMPACT_ATOMS: atom_id res chain seq x y z
N MET A 1 -9.65 -10.64 -12.32
CA MET A 1 -10.47 -9.78 -11.44
C MET A 1 -11.17 -8.68 -12.25
N LYS A 2 -12.48 -8.52 -12.08
CA LYS A 2 -13.26 -7.41 -12.63
C LYS A 2 -13.39 -6.32 -11.57
N THR A 3 -13.00 -5.09 -11.90
CA THR A 3 -13.15 -3.94 -11.00
C THR A 3 -14.42 -3.16 -11.34
N THR A 4 -15.22 -2.84 -10.33
CA THR A 4 -16.47 -2.08 -10.46
C THR A 4 -16.49 -0.95 -9.44
N ILE A 5 -16.71 0.29 -9.88
CA ILE A 5 -16.98 1.40 -8.96
C ILE A 5 -18.47 1.40 -8.63
N LEU A 6 -18.82 1.32 -7.36
CA LEU A 6 -20.21 1.28 -6.93
C LEU A 6 -20.94 2.56 -7.32
N SER A 7 -22.06 2.41 -7.99
CA SER A 7 -22.99 3.47 -8.37
C SER A 7 -24.43 3.14 -7.92
N GLU A 8 -25.36 4.06 -8.13
CA GLU A 8 -26.78 3.82 -7.86
C GLU A 8 -27.33 2.64 -8.66
N ASN A 9 -26.88 2.48 -9.89
CA ASN A 9 -27.36 1.44 -10.82
C ASN A 9 -26.57 0.12 -10.72
N THR A 10 -25.58 0.03 -9.81
CA THR A 10 -24.80 -1.19 -9.65
C THR A 10 -25.63 -2.26 -8.95
N ILE A 11 -25.86 -3.38 -9.62
CA ILE A 11 -26.50 -4.59 -9.07
C ILE A 11 -25.73 -5.81 -9.57
N PHE A 12 -25.40 -6.72 -8.65
CA PHE A 12 -24.83 -8.02 -8.97
C PHE A 12 -25.93 -9.09 -8.88
N GLU A 13 -26.09 -9.85 -9.93
CA GLU A 13 -27.13 -10.91 -10.02
C GLU A 13 -26.70 -12.22 -9.35
N ASN A 14 -25.39 -12.50 -9.41
CA ASN A 14 -24.82 -13.73 -8.85
C ASN A 14 -24.57 -13.58 -7.35
N LYS A 15 -24.72 -14.69 -6.63
CA LYS A 15 -24.33 -14.74 -5.22
C LYS A 15 -22.83 -14.69 -5.06
N ALA A 16 -22.39 -13.96 -4.05
CA ALA A 16 -20.96 -13.76 -3.78
C ALA A 16 -20.57 -14.13 -2.34
N VAL A 17 -19.34 -14.65 -2.21
CA VAL A 17 -18.59 -14.66 -0.96
C VAL A 17 -17.73 -13.42 -0.93
N ALA A 18 -17.94 -12.56 0.04
CA ALA A 18 -17.29 -11.25 0.08
C ALA A 18 -16.45 -11.01 1.34
N THR A 19 -15.51 -10.11 1.24
CA THR A 19 -14.86 -9.48 2.39
C THR A 19 -14.80 -7.97 2.18
N ILE A 20 -14.70 -7.21 3.28
CA ILE A 20 -14.62 -5.75 3.23
C ILE A 20 -13.37 -5.28 3.96
N GLY A 21 -12.68 -4.31 3.39
CA GLY A 21 -11.52 -3.68 4.00
C GLY A 21 -10.97 -2.53 3.19
N PHE A 22 -10.16 -1.69 3.80
CA PHE A 22 -9.42 -0.67 3.07
C PHE A 22 -8.27 -1.30 2.24
N PHE A 23 -7.73 -2.43 2.70
CA PHE A 23 -6.69 -3.23 2.05
C PHE A 23 -5.41 -2.45 1.72
N ASP A 24 -5.05 -1.46 2.55
CA ASP A 24 -3.84 -0.68 2.33
C ASP A 24 -2.60 -1.57 2.43
N GLY A 25 -1.78 -1.51 1.38
CA GLY A 25 -0.58 -2.32 1.24
C GLY A 25 -0.82 -3.75 0.79
N VAL A 26 -2.05 -4.27 0.74
CA VAL A 26 -2.39 -5.66 0.40
C VAL A 26 -1.35 -6.65 0.99
N HIS A 27 -1.07 -6.49 2.30
CA HIS A 27 -0.09 -7.30 3.03
C HIS A 27 -0.50 -8.76 3.15
N ARG A 28 0.40 -9.65 3.56
CA ARG A 28 0.16 -11.11 3.63
C ARG A 28 -1.09 -11.47 4.45
N GLY A 29 -1.44 -10.70 5.48
CA GLY A 29 -2.70 -10.90 6.21
C GLY A 29 -3.94 -10.63 5.35
N HIS A 30 -3.91 -9.61 4.47
CA HIS A 30 -4.96 -9.39 3.48
C HIS A 30 -4.99 -10.49 2.43
N GLN A 31 -3.82 -10.89 1.90
CA GLN A 31 -3.72 -11.98 0.91
C GLN A 31 -4.27 -13.30 1.48
N PHE A 32 -3.98 -13.59 2.75
CA PHE A 32 -4.51 -14.75 3.46
C PHE A 32 -6.03 -14.74 3.56
N LEU A 33 -6.63 -13.59 3.97
CA LEU A 33 -8.08 -13.41 4.02
C LEU A 33 -8.71 -13.57 2.63
N LEU A 34 -8.15 -12.92 1.61
CA LEU A 34 -8.66 -12.97 0.24
C LEU A 34 -8.58 -14.38 -0.37
N LYS A 35 -7.51 -15.13 -0.06
CA LYS A 35 -7.39 -16.54 -0.46
C LYS A 35 -8.52 -17.37 0.11
N HIS A 36 -8.87 -17.23 1.40
CA HIS A 36 -10.01 -17.94 2.00
C HIS A 36 -11.34 -17.51 1.37
N VAL A 37 -11.49 -16.24 0.96
CA VAL A 37 -12.68 -15.79 0.22
C VAL A 37 -12.81 -16.52 -1.11
N VAL A 38 -11.71 -16.66 -1.86
CA VAL A 38 -11.67 -17.38 -3.14
C VAL A 38 -11.98 -18.86 -2.95
N GLU A 39 -11.34 -19.52 -1.99
CA GLU A 39 -11.55 -20.93 -1.67
C GLU A 39 -13.01 -21.21 -1.31
N LEU A 40 -13.57 -20.41 -0.39
CA LEU A 40 -14.94 -20.55 0.06
C LEU A 40 -15.97 -20.25 -1.06
N ALA A 41 -15.66 -19.32 -1.97
CA ALA A 41 -16.48 -19.02 -3.12
C ALA A 41 -16.54 -20.23 -4.08
N HIS A 42 -15.39 -20.81 -4.41
CA HIS A 42 -15.31 -22.00 -5.27
C HIS A 42 -16.06 -23.20 -4.68
N GLU A 43 -15.88 -23.48 -3.38
CA GLU A 43 -16.56 -24.57 -2.68
C GLU A 43 -18.10 -24.45 -2.72
N ASN A 44 -18.61 -23.22 -2.80
CA ASN A 44 -20.05 -22.95 -2.79
C ASN A 44 -20.61 -22.61 -4.19
N GLY A 45 -19.79 -22.65 -5.26
CA GLY A 45 -20.21 -22.28 -6.61
C GLY A 45 -20.65 -20.80 -6.72
N MET A 46 -20.00 -19.92 -5.96
CA MET A 46 -20.26 -18.48 -5.91
C MET A 46 -19.08 -17.69 -6.46
N GLU A 47 -19.29 -16.39 -6.72
CA GLU A 47 -18.22 -15.47 -7.09
C GLU A 47 -17.51 -14.92 -5.84
N SER A 48 -16.19 -14.71 -5.92
CA SER A 48 -15.39 -14.13 -4.85
C SER A 48 -15.31 -12.61 -5.00
N MET A 49 -15.48 -11.85 -3.90
CA MET A 49 -15.60 -10.40 -3.96
C MET A 49 -14.80 -9.70 -2.85
N ALA A 50 -13.94 -8.76 -3.24
CA ALA A 50 -13.31 -7.79 -2.32
C ALA A 50 -14.07 -6.46 -2.40
N ILE A 51 -14.54 -5.94 -1.26
CA ILE A 51 -15.19 -4.64 -1.14
C ILE A 51 -14.17 -3.68 -0.52
N THR A 52 -13.79 -2.62 -1.24
CA THR A 52 -12.81 -1.63 -0.78
C THR A 52 -13.29 -0.20 -1.01
N PHE A 53 -12.47 0.79 -0.65
CA PHE A 53 -12.80 2.21 -0.75
C PHE A 53 -11.79 2.93 -1.64
N ASP A 54 -12.27 3.99 -2.34
CA ASP A 54 -11.44 4.87 -3.17
C ASP A 54 -10.51 5.73 -2.32
N LYS A 55 -10.99 6.21 -1.17
CA LYS A 55 -10.27 7.10 -0.25
C LYS A 55 -10.22 6.53 1.16
N HIS A 56 -9.19 6.91 1.92
CA HIS A 56 -9.10 6.51 3.32
C HIS A 56 -10.25 7.13 4.12
N PRO A 57 -11.04 6.34 4.89
CA PRO A 57 -12.22 6.83 5.61
C PRO A 57 -11.95 8.05 6.49
N ARG A 58 -10.82 8.09 7.20
CA ARG A 58 -10.45 9.24 8.05
C ARG A 58 -10.21 10.53 7.24
N GLN A 59 -9.78 10.43 5.99
CA GLN A 59 -9.52 11.58 5.12
C GLN A 59 -10.82 12.34 4.77
N VAL A 60 -11.93 11.61 4.66
CA VAL A 60 -13.24 12.19 4.36
C VAL A 60 -13.93 12.73 5.64
N LEU A 61 -13.67 12.07 6.79
CA LEU A 61 -14.26 12.44 8.07
C LEU A 61 -13.48 13.57 8.77
N ASN A 62 -12.20 13.71 8.51
CA ASN A 62 -11.35 14.77 9.08
C ASN A 62 -10.50 15.36 7.94
N ALA A 63 -10.81 16.62 7.56
CA ALA A 63 -10.14 17.32 6.46
C ALA A 63 -8.62 17.55 6.70
N ASP A 64 -8.22 17.65 7.98
CA ASP A 64 -6.81 17.87 8.35
C ASP A 64 -5.99 16.57 8.39
N TYR A 65 -6.67 15.41 8.27
CA TYR A 65 -5.98 14.13 8.30
C TYR A 65 -5.29 13.82 6.97
N GLN A 66 -3.97 13.74 7.00
CA GLN A 66 -3.16 13.28 5.87
C GLN A 66 -2.82 11.79 6.08
N PRO A 67 -3.38 10.89 5.27
CA PRO A 67 -3.06 9.47 5.38
C PRO A 67 -1.64 9.21 4.92
N GLN A 68 -0.95 8.33 5.62
CA GLN A 68 0.31 7.74 5.17
C GLN A 68 -0.01 6.37 4.56
N LEU A 69 -0.26 6.35 3.27
CA LEU A 69 -0.68 5.16 2.54
C LEU A 69 0.51 4.25 2.20
N LEU A 70 0.26 2.96 2.19
CA LEU A 70 1.22 1.95 1.74
C LEU A 70 1.10 1.69 0.22
N THR A 71 -0.07 1.97 -0.35
CA THR A 71 -0.35 1.80 -1.78
C THR A 71 -1.29 2.91 -2.28
N THR A 72 -1.12 3.33 -3.52
CA THR A 72 -2.16 4.09 -4.22
C THR A 72 -3.37 3.19 -4.50
N LEU A 73 -4.49 3.76 -4.94
CA LEU A 73 -5.64 2.98 -5.35
C LEU A 73 -5.30 2.05 -6.52
N ASP A 74 -4.60 2.56 -7.53
CA ASP A 74 -4.25 1.78 -8.72
C ASP A 74 -3.32 0.60 -8.38
N ASP A 75 -2.31 0.81 -7.52
CA ASP A 75 -1.43 -0.27 -7.08
C ASP A 75 -2.20 -1.28 -6.22
N LYS A 76 -3.08 -0.81 -5.35
CA LYS A 76 -3.94 -1.67 -4.55
C LYS A 76 -4.80 -2.58 -5.43
N LEU A 77 -5.41 -2.04 -6.49
CA LEU A 77 -6.23 -2.82 -7.42
C LEU A 77 -5.41 -3.86 -8.19
N LYS A 78 -4.18 -3.52 -8.61
CA LYS A 78 -3.25 -4.47 -9.24
C LYS A 78 -2.92 -5.62 -8.29
N LEU A 79 -2.56 -5.30 -7.04
CA LEU A 79 -2.21 -6.30 -6.02
C LEU A 79 -3.41 -7.18 -5.62
N LEU A 80 -4.61 -6.62 -5.57
CA LEU A 80 -5.84 -7.40 -5.35
C LEU A 80 -6.09 -8.37 -6.52
N ALA A 81 -5.82 -7.95 -7.75
CA ALA A 81 -5.98 -8.83 -8.91
C ALA A 81 -5.07 -10.07 -8.85
N GLU A 82 -3.88 -9.95 -8.25
CA GLU A 82 -2.93 -11.07 -8.08
C GLU A 82 -3.41 -12.12 -7.06
N THR A 83 -4.41 -11.80 -6.22
CA THR A 83 -4.93 -12.74 -5.21
C THR A 83 -5.91 -13.79 -5.76
N GLY A 84 -6.30 -13.66 -7.03
CA GLY A 84 -7.25 -14.59 -7.67
C GLY A 84 -8.73 -14.24 -7.40
N ILE A 85 -9.04 -13.13 -6.74
CA ILE A 85 -10.40 -12.66 -6.49
C ILE A 85 -11.12 -12.36 -7.82
N ASP A 86 -12.40 -12.72 -7.97
CA ASP A 86 -13.15 -12.51 -9.21
C ASP A 86 -13.55 -11.04 -9.37
N HIS A 87 -14.03 -10.40 -8.29
CA HIS A 87 -14.52 -9.04 -8.31
C HIS A 87 -13.87 -8.17 -7.24
N CYS A 88 -13.55 -6.93 -7.61
CA CYS A 88 -13.22 -5.86 -6.67
C CYS A 88 -14.24 -4.74 -6.82
N VAL A 89 -15.02 -4.49 -5.77
CA VAL A 89 -15.98 -3.37 -5.74
C VAL A 89 -15.36 -2.22 -4.96
N VAL A 90 -15.16 -1.11 -5.66
CA VAL A 90 -14.65 0.14 -5.07
C VAL A 90 -15.82 1.02 -4.68
N LEU A 91 -15.97 1.28 -3.40
CA LEU A 91 -16.99 2.17 -2.85
C LEU A 91 -16.45 3.61 -2.81
N PRO A 92 -17.07 4.58 -3.53
CA PRO A 92 -16.78 6.00 -3.33
C PRO A 92 -17.12 6.39 -1.88
N PHE A 93 -16.07 6.64 -1.07
CA PHE A 93 -16.27 6.92 0.34
C PHE A 93 -16.76 8.35 0.54
N SER A 94 -17.94 8.49 1.13
CA SER A 94 -18.63 9.75 1.39
C SER A 94 -19.16 9.84 2.82
N LYS A 95 -19.51 11.05 3.26
CA LYS A 95 -20.19 11.24 4.56
C LYS A 95 -21.50 10.47 4.65
N VAL A 96 -22.22 10.32 3.53
CA VAL A 96 -23.47 9.55 3.45
C VAL A 96 -23.18 8.07 3.71
N LEU A 97 -22.17 7.49 3.03
CA LEU A 97 -21.75 6.11 3.25
C LEU A 97 -21.27 5.88 4.68
N ALA A 98 -20.50 6.81 5.23
CA ALA A 98 -19.99 6.76 6.60
C ALA A 98 -21.08 6.84 7.68
N ALA A 99 -22.24 7.40 7.37
CA ALA A 99 -23.38 7.52 8.27
C ALA A 99 -24.23 6.24 8.34
N LEU A 100 -24.03 5.28 7.43
CA LEU A 100 -24.76 4.01 7.46
C LEU A 100 -24.37 3.20 8.70
N SER A 101 -25.37 2.70 9.44
CA SER A 101 -25.16 1.66 10.44
C SER A 101 -24.58 0.40 9.78
N ALA A 102 -23.97 -0.48 10.54
CA ALA A 102 -23.51 -1.77 10.00
C ALA A 102 -24.68 -2.57 9.43
N TYR A 103 -25.84 -2.53 10.11
CA TYR A 103 -27.07 -3.16 9.61
C TYR A 103 -27.49 -2.63 8.24
N ASP A 104 -27.61 -1.31 8.10
CA ASP A 104 -28.00 -0.69 6.82
C ASP A 104 -26.98 -0.95 5.72
N PHE A 105 -25.69 -0.97 6.06
CA PHE A 105 -24.63 -1.26 5.10
C PHE A 105 -24.72 -2.72 4.60
N MET A 106 -24.92 -3.68 5.50
CA MET A 106 -25.10 -5.08 5.15
C MET A 106 -26.36 -5.28 4.31
N ASP A 107 -27.47 -4.66 4.68
CA ASP A 107 -28.74 -4.81 3.94
C ASP A 107 -28.73 -4.10 2.59
N LYS A 108 -28.45 -2.79 2.57
CA LYS A 108 -28.63 -1.94 1.38
C LYS A 108 -27.50 -2.13 0.36
N ILE A 109 -26.27 -2.37 0.83
CA ILE A 109 -25.11 -2.49 -0.05
C ILE A 109 -24.77 -3.95 -0.27
N MET A 110 -24.42 -4.71 0.78
CA MET A 110 -23.91 -6.08 0.60
C MET A 110 -25.00 -7.02 0.05
N ARG A 111 -26.16 -7.05 0.69
CA ARG A 111 -27.25 -7.96 0.27
C ARG A 111 -27.90 -7.48 -1.02
N THR A 112 -28.42 -6.25 -1.02
CA THR A 112 -29.31 -5.77 -2.09
C THR A 112 -28.57 -5.43 -3.39
N LYS A 113 -27.40 -4.79 -3.30
CA LYS A 113 -26.65 -4.38 -4.50
C LYS A 113 -25.60 -5.41 -4.94
N LEU A 114 -24.90 -6.03 -3.99
CA LEU A 114 -23.74 -6.88 -4.28
C LEU A 114 -24.02 -8.38 -4.23
N GLY A 115 -25.24 -8.79 -3.86
CA GLY A 115 -25.59 -10.22 -3.84
C GLY A 115 -24.78 -11.05 -2.84
N VAL A 116 -24.24 -10.43 -1.79
CA VAL A 116 -23.41 -11.11 -0.79
C VAL A 116 -24.25 -12.14 -0.04
N ALA A 117 -23.87 -13.41 -0.15
CA ALA A 117 -24.48 -14.52 0.58
C ALA A 117 -23.63 -15.01 1.75
N LYS A 118 -22.30 -14.81 1.66
CA LYS A 118 -21.36 -15.10 2.75
C LYS A 118 -20.39 -13.93 2.91
N LEU A 119 -20.11 -13.53 4.15
CA LEU A 119 -19.22 -12.43 4.50
C LEU A 119 -18.09 -12.94 5.41
N LEU A 120 -16.84 -12.92 4.91
CA LEU A 120 -15.66 -13.15 5.72
C LEU A 120 -15.17 -11.84 6.29
N ILE A 121 -15.04 -11.75 7.60
CA ILE A 121 -14.55 -10.56 8.31
C ILE A 121 -13.17 -10.86 8.89
N GLY A 122 -12.18 -10.00 8.63
CA GLY A 122 -10.87 -10.07 9.27
C GLY A 122 -10.99 -9.97 10.80
N TYR A 123 -10.06 -10.56 11.53
CA TYR A 123 -10.13 -10.71 12.99
C TYR A 123 -10.30 -9.38 13.75
N ASP A 124 -9.78 -8.26 13.22
CA ASP A 124 -9.84 -6.92 13.81
C ASP A 124 -10.67 -5.93 12.99
N ASN A 125 -11.30 -6.38 11.92
CA ASN A 125 -12.03 -5.50 11.02
C ASN A 125 -13.41 -5.16 11.58
N ARG A 126 -13.72 -3.87 11.58
CA ARG A 126 -15.03 -3.33 11.95
C ARG A 126 -15.48 -2.30 10.94
N PHE A 127 -16.76 -2.36 10.56
CA PHE A 127 -17.39 -1.41 9.65
C PHE A 127 -18.73 -0.91 10.21
N GLY A 128 -19.34 0.05 9.55
CA GLY A 128 -20.53 0.77 10.01
C GLY A 128 -20.18 2.06 10.76
N HIS A 129 -21.20 2.87 10.98
CA HIS A 129 -21.07 4.15 11.70
C HIS A 129 -20.52 3.89 13.12
N ASN A 130 -19.54 4.68 13.55
CA ASN A 130 -18.85 4.57 14.84
C ASN A 130 -18.10 3.24 15.10
N ARG A 131 -18.23 2.22 14.26
CA ARG A 131 -17.53 0.92 14.40
C ARG A 131 -17.72 0.30 15.79
N SER A 132 -18.94 0.43 16.34
CA SER A 132 -19.29 0.00 17.68
C SER A 132 -19.67 -1.48 17.75
N GLU A 133 -20.05 -2.06 16.63
CA GLU A 133 -20.51 -3.43 16.53
C GLU A 133 -19.40 -4.43 16.84
N THR A 134 -19.80 -5.51 17.51
CA THR A 134 -18.99 -6.71 17.74
C THR A 134 -19.18 -7.71 16.61
N PHE A 135 -18.36 -8.75 16.58
CA PHE A 135 -18.54 -9.86 15.61
C PHE A 135 -19.91 -10.51 15.74
N ASP A 136 -20.41 -10.72 16.97
CA ASP A 136 -21.72 -11.32 17.24
C ASP A 136 -22.87 -10.46 16.68
N ASP A 137 -22.72 -9.14 16.67
CA ASP A 137 -23.70 -8.26 16.03
C ASP A 137 -23.77 -8.49 14.51
N TYR A 138 -22.63 -8.62 13.85
CA TYR A 138 -22.59 -8.92 12.41
C TYR A 138 -23.22 -10.31 12.12
N VAL A 139 -22.96 -11.31 12.97
CA VAL A 139 -23.57 -12.66 12.84
C VAL A 139 -25.09 -12.55 12.99
N ARG A 140 -25.60 -11.82 13.98
CA ARG A 140 -27.03 -11.60 14.18
C ARG A 140 -27.67 -10.91 12.98
N TYR A 141 -27.09 -9.83 12.49
CA TYR A 141 -27.57 -9.10 11.31
C TYR A 141 -27.55 -9.99 10.06
N GLY A 142 -26.47 -10.73 9.88
CA GLY A 142 -26.36 -11.68 8.76
C GLY A 142 -27.44 -12.73 8.77
N LYS A 143 -27.77 -13.30 9.95
CA LYS A 143 -28.83 -14.28 10.09
C LYS A 143 -30.20 -13.72 9.70
N GLU A 144 -30.51 -12.47 10.08
CA GLU A 144 -31.75 -11.79 9.71
C GLU A 144 -31.88 -11.55 8.21
N MET A 145 -30.73 -11.33 7.52
CA MET A 145 -30.67 -10.98 6.10
C MET A 145 -30.38 -12.18 5.17
N GLY A 146 -30.08 -13.34 5.75
CA GLY A 146 -29.65 -14.52 4.97
C GLY A 146 -28.20 -14.43 4.48
N ILE A 147 -27.33 -13.68 5.18
CA ILE A 147 -25.88 -13.61 4.95
C ILE A 147 -25.18 -14.43 6.03
N GLU A 148 -24.45 -15.47 5.63
CA GLU A 148 -23.59 -16.21 6.55
C GLU A 148 -22.33 -15.37 6.86
N VAL A 149 -22.06 -15.10 8.15
CA VAL A 149 -20.93 -14.31 8.58
C VAL A 149 -19.89 -15.20 9.25
N VAL A 150 -18.66 -15.16 8.75
CA VAL A 150 -17.53 -15.98 9.22
C VAL A 150 -16.37 -15.08 9.61
N GLN A 151 -15.73 -15.37 10.75
CA GLN A 151 -14.53 -14.66 11.17
C GLN A 151 -13.27 -15.36 10.66
N ASN A 152 -12.36 -14.61 10.04
CA ASN A 152 -11.05 -15.12 9.66
C ASN A 152 -10.05 -14.94 10.81
N THR A 153 -9.07 -15.83 10.89
CA THR A 153 -7.97 -15.73 11.86
C THR A 153 -6.91 -14.73 11.41
N ALA A 154 -6.14 -14.22 12.38
CA ALA A 154 -4.97 -13.41 12.07
C ALA A 154 -3.85 -14.26 11.46
N LEU A 155 -3.10 -13.68 10.51
CA LEU A 155 -1.88 -14.31 10.00
C LEU A 155 -0.69 -13.87 10.85
N ASP A 156 0.05 -14.84 11.37
CA ASP A 156 1.37 -14.64 11.96
C ASP A 156 2.47 -14.91 10.91
N VAL A 157 3.44 -14.01 10.85
CA VAL A 157 4.64 -14.14 10.01
C VAL A 157 5.85 -13.96 10.91
N GLU A 158 6.53 -15.05 11.23
CA GLU A 158 7.73 -15.04 12.08
C GLU A 158 7.51 -14.36 13.45
N GLY A 159 6.36 -14.59 14.10
CA GLY A 159 6.00 -13.99 15.38
C GLY A 159 5.40 -12.57 15.28
N ILE A 160 5.10 -12.11 14.06
CA ILE A 160 4.48 -10.80 13.80
C ILE A 160 3.05 -11.01 13.33
N ILE A 161 2.08 -10.53 14.09
CA ILE A 161 0.69 -10.42 13.62
C ILE A 161 0.64 -9.27 12.60
N VAL A 162 0.44 -9.64 11.33
CA VAL A 162 0.54 -8.69 10.22
C VAL A 162 -0.68 -7.80 10.13
N SER A 163 -0.45 -6.48 10.13
CA SER A 163 -1.47 -5.46 9.87
C SER A 163 -0.86 -4.25 9.14
N SER A 164 -1.70 -3.42 8.49
CA SER A 164 -1.22 -2.18 7.84
C SER A 164 -0.54 -1.24 8.83
N SER A 165 -0.96 -1.20 10.10
CA SER A 165 -0.32 -0.38 11.14
C SER A 165 1.08 -0.88 11.49
N VAL A 166 1.27 -2.20 11.56
CA VAL A 166 2.60 -2.80 11.79
C VAL A 166 3.51 -2.50 10.62
N VAL A 167 3.04 -2.69 9.38
CA VAL A 167 3.84 -2.40 8.17
C VAL A 167 4.24 -0.93 8.12
N ARG A 168 3.30 0.01 8.40
CA ARG A 168 3.63 1.45 8.45
C ARG A 168 4.72 1.75 9.48
N ARG A 169 4.61 1.17 10.68
CA ARG A 169 5.62 1.37 11.74
C ARG A 169 6.99 0.86 11.30
N LEU A 170 7.08 -0.31 10.67
CA LEU A 170 8.34 -0.86 10.16
C LEU A 170 8.96 0.08 9.11
N ILE A 171 8.18 0.53 8.13
CA ILE A 171 8.64 1.46 7.09
C ILE A 171 9.06 2.80 7.69
N SER A 172 8.27 3.37 8.61
CA SER A 172 8.59 4.63 9.29
C SER A 172 9.87 4.53 10.14
N ASN A 173 10.24 3.33 10.58
CA ASN A 173 11.50 3.08 11.28
C ASN A 173 12.66 2.71 10.33
N GLY A 174 12.38 2.57 9.03
CA GLY A 174 13.36 2.18 8.02
C GLY A 174 13.64 0.67 7.96
N ASP A 175 12.89 -0.15 8.68
CA ASP A 175 12.98 -1.62 8.62
C ASP A 175 12.19 -2.14 7.41
N VAL A 176 12.74 -1.86 6.22
CA VAL A 176 12.11 -2.24 4.95
C VAL A 176 12.19 -3.73 4.67
N GLU A 177 13.16 -4.43 5.27
CA GLU A 177 13.36 -5.87 5.13
C GLU A 177 12.26 -6.66 5.86
N THR A 178 11.97 -6.32 7.11
CA THR A 178 10.84 -6.93 7.85
C THR A 178 9.49 -6.51 7.26
N ALA A 179 9.37 -5.26 6.79
CA ALA A 179 8.18 -4.80 6.08
C ALA A 179 7.94 -5.63 4.79
N ALA A 180 9.00 -5.96 4.05
CA ALA A 180 8.90 -6.81 2.86
C ALA A 180 8.40 -8.23 3.19
N LYS A 181 8.83 -8.83 4.31
CA LYS A 181 8.31 -10.13 4.79
C LYS A 181 6.81 -10.04 5.10
N CYS A 182 6.37 -8.96 5.76
CA CYS A 182 4.95 -8.73 6.06
C CYS A 182 4.11 -8.47 4.81
N LEU A 183 4.66 -7.80 3.80
CA LEU A 183 3.99 -7.50 2.53
C LEU A 183 4.00 -8.68 1.57
N GLY A 184 4.99 -9.58 1.65
CA GLY A 184 5.27 -10.62 0.65
C GLY A 184 5.96 -10.09 -0.62
N ARG A 185 6.40 -8.82 -0.60
CA ARG A 185 7.11 -8.13 -1.67
C ARG A 185 7.89 -6.94 -1.12
N TYR A 186 8.83 -6.41 -1.87
CA TYR A 186 9.47 -5.15 -1.49
C TYR A 186 8.44 -4.01 -1.43
N TYR A 187 8.62 -3.11 -0.47
CA TYR A 187 7.87 -1.86 -0.42
C TYR A 187 8.35 -0.95 -1.55
N GLY A 188 7.43 -0.33 -2.27
CA GLY A 188 7.76 0.52 -3.40
C GLY A 188 7.15 1.91 -3.31
N LEU A 189 7.87 2.88 -3.88
CA LEU A 189 7.39 4.23 -4.17
C LEU A 189 7.47 4.47 -5.67
N HIS A 190 6.56 5.27 -6.19
CA HIS A 190 6.62 5.74 -7.57
C HIS A 190 6.31 7.24 -7.62
N GLY A 191 6.87 7.90 -8.59
CA GLY A 191 6.72 9.33 -8.77
C GLY A 191 7.28 9.78 -10.10
N ILE A 192 7.42 11.10 -10.26
CA ILE A 192 7.98 11.72 -11.45
C ILE A 192 9.39 12.21 -11.13
N VAL A 193 10.33 11.99 -12.04
CA VAL A 193 11.70 12.50 -11.89
C VAL A 193 11.71 14.00 -12.11
N THR A 194 12.14 14.73 -11.11
CA THR A 194 12.29 16.20 -11.14
C THR A 194 13.74 16.66 -11.10
N SER A 195 14.00 17.88 -11.56
CA SER A 195 15.34 18.46 -11.46
C SER A 195 15.68 18.78 -10.00
N GLY A 196 16.94 18.51 -9.63
CA GLY A 196 17.50 18.91 -8.34
C GLY A 196 18.67 19.90 -8.53
N TYR A 197 19.48 20.09 -7.49
CA TYR A 197 20.64 20.99 -7.50
C TYR A 197 21.86 20.44 -8.26
N HIS A 198 21.80 19.20 -8.78
CA HIS A 198 22.85 18.53 -9.55
C HIS A 198 24.19 18.37 -8.82
N GLU A 199 24.23 18.52 -7.48
CA GLU A 199 25.47 18.43 -6.69
C GLU A 199 26.11 17.03 -6.79
N GLY A 200 25.30 15.96 -6.82
CA GLY A 200 25.77 14.60 -7.00
C GLY A 200 26.56 14.39 -8.32
N ARG A 201 26.16 15.08 -9.39
CA ARG A 201 26.87 15.00 -10.68
C ARG A 201 28.31 15.51 -10.57
N LYS A 202 28.57 16.58 -9.77
CA LYS A 202 29.91 17.17 -9.60
C LYS A 202 30.88 16.21 -8.91
N ILE A 203 30.36 15.30 -8.09
CA ILE A 203 31.14 14.34 -7.29
C ILE A 203 31.10 12.91 -7.88
N GLY A 204 30.57 12.73 -9.09
CA GLY A 204 30.51 11.43 -9.79
C GLY A 204 29.37 10.50 -9.37
N PHE A 205 28.37 11.00 -8.61
CA PHE A 205 27.17 10.28 -8.20
C PHE A 205 25.90 11.04 -8.63
N PRO A 206 25.59 11.10 -9.94
CA PRO A 206 24.40 11.77 -10.43
C PRO A 206 23.14 11.12 -9.80
N THR A 207 22.20 11.95 -9.31
CA THR A 207 20.96 11.51 -8.70
C THR A 207 19.73 12.03 -9.45
N ALA A 208 18.69 11.23 -9.48
CA ALA A 208 17.33 11.62 -9.88
C ALA A 208 16.52 11.91 -8.63
N ASN A 209 15.87 13.08 -8.57
CA ASN A 209 14.93 13.43 -7.51
C ASN A 209 13.56 12.86 -7.85
N ILE A 210 12.89 12.23 -6.90
CA ILE A 210 11.57 11.61 -7.07
C ILE A 210 10.54 12.48 -6.37
N ASP A 211 9.63 13.03 -7.13
CA ASP A 211 8.45 13.72 -6.61
C ASP A 211 7.28 12.74 -6.54
N LEU A 212 6.79 12.50 -5.33
CA LEU A 212 5.63 11.62 -5.08
C LEU A 212 4.30 12.30 -5.39
N GLY A 213 4.29 13.60 -5.67
CA GLY A 213 3.08 14.38 -5.89
C GLY A 213 2.09 14.28 -4.72
N ALA A 214 0.81 14.20 -5.05
CA ALA A 214 -0.28 14.10 -4.08
C ALA A 214 -0.60 12.66 -3.64
N SER A 215 0.28 11.67 -3.87
CA SER A 215 -0.01 10.25 -3.64
C SER A 215 -0.22 9.88 -2.17
N CYS A 216 0.22 10.69 -1.22
CA CYS A 216 0.22 10.41 0.21
C CYS A 216 0.94 9.10 0.59
N LEU A 217 1.83 8.57 -0.26
CA LEU A 217 2.60 7.37 0.05
C LEU A 217 3.59 7.63 1.19
N LEU A 218 3.72 6.65 2.06
CA LEU A 218 4.62 6.71 3.21
C LEU A 218 6.09 6.57 2.76
N ALA A 219 6.88 7.64 2.88
CA ALA A 219 8.31 7.52 2.71
C ALA A 219 8.95 6.79 3.91
N PRO A 220 9.90 5.85 3.69
CA PRO A 220 10.69 5.25 4.78
C PRO A 220 11.48 6.29 5.58
N ALA A 221 11.99 5.88 6.75
CA ALA A 221 12.87 6.74 7.57
C ALA A 221 14.05 7.29 6.77
N GLY A 222 14.56 8.45 7.16
CA GLY A 222 15.76 9.04 6.57
C GLY A 222 16.96 8.09 6.61
N GLY A 223 17.70 8.01 5.50
CA GLY A 223 18.84 7.11 5.35
C GLY A 223 19.13 6.71 3.91
N VAL A 224 20.11 5.83 3.75
CA VAL A 224 20.54 5.27 2.47
C VAL A 224 20.03 3.85 2.33
N TYR A 225 19.48 3.55 1.14
CA TYR A 225 18.83 2.28 0.83
C TYR A 225 19.36 1.67 -0.45
N ALA A 226 19.49 0.36 -0.46
CA ALA A 226 19.61 -0.44 -1.67
C ALA A 226 18.23 -0.59 -2.30
N VAL A 227 18.09 -0.21 -3.57
CA VAL A 227 16.80 -0.25 -4.26
C VAL A 227 16.90 -0.88 -5.64
N LYS A 228 15.78 -1.49 -6.07
CA LYS A 228 15.51 -1.77 -7.48
C LYS A 228 14.80 -0.58 -8.09
N VAL A 229 15.19 -0.20 -9.29
CA VAL A 229 14.67 0.97 -10.00
C VAL A 229 14.06 0.53 -11.32
N TRP A 230 12.85 0.96 -11.56
CA TRP A 230 12.10 0.71 -12.79
C TRP A 230 11.89 2.04 -13.50
N LEU A 231 12.30 2.12 -14.76
CA LEU A 231 12.09 3.29 -15.62
C LEU A 231 10.98 3.01 -16.63
N ASP A 232 10.27 4.03 -17.05
CA ASP A 232 9.23 3.90 -18.06
C ASP A 232 9.78 3.29 -19.36
N GLY A 233 9.04 2.29 -19.88
CA GLY A 233 9.41 1.60 -21.11
C GLY A 233 10.50 0.53 -20.97
N GLU A 234 11.08 0.34 -19.78
CA GLU A 234 12.05 -0.74 -19.52
C GLU A 234 11.35 -1.96 -18.91
N SER A 235 11.69 -3.14 -19.39
CA SER A 235 11.18 -4.43 -18.88
C SER A 235 11.98 -4.95 -17.68
N GLU A 236 13.21 -4.48 -17.52
CA GLU A 236 14.13 -4.91 -16.47
C GLU A 236 14.38 -3.79 -15.45
N ASN A 237 14.56 -4.18 -14.19
CA ASN A 237 14.97 -3.23 -13.17
C ASN A 237 16.48 -3.00 -13.20
N ARG A 238 16.87 -1.83 -12.72
CA ARG A 238 18.25 -1.44 -12.44
C ARG A 238 18.48 -1.46 -10.94
N VAL A 239 19.73 -1.54 -10.52
CA VAL A 239 20.13 -1.39 -9.13
C VAL A 239 20.44 0.09 -8.87
N GLY A 240 20.06 0.59 -7.69
CA GLY A 240 20.33 1.95 -7.29
C GLY A 240 20.63 2.10 -5.80
N MET A 241 21.24 3.21 -5.48
CA MET A 241 21.42 3.73 -4.13
C MET A 241 20.49 4.93 -3.94
N LEU A 242 19.53 4.81 -3.02
CA LEU A 242 18.54 5.85 -2.77
C LEU A 242 18.79 6.49 -1.41
N ASN A 243 18.79 7.81 -1.37
CA ASN A 243 18.82 8.60 -0.14
C ASN A 243 17.47 9.22 0.14
N ILE A 244 16.96 9.03 1.36
CA ILE A 244 15.84 9.78 1.92
C ILE A 244 16.41 10.73 2.93
N GLY A 245 16.24 12.04 2.68
CA GLY A 245 16.73 13.10 3.54
C GLY A 245 15.64 14.10 3.90
N THR A 246 15.92 14.94 4.88
CA THR A 246 15.07 16.07 5.24
C THR A 246 15.74 17.36 4.79
N ARG A 247 15.01 18.18 4.01
CA ARG A 247 15.47 19.52 3.64
C ARG A 247 14.77 20.55 4.51
N PRO A 248 15.52 21.40 5.23
CA PRO A 248 14.90 22.55 5.89
C PRO A 248 14.35 23.51 4.83
N THR A 249 13.05 23.72 4.80
CA THR A 249 12.37 24.71 3.96
C THR A 249 11.66 25.73 4.83
N PHE A 250 11.33 26.90 4.26
CA PHE A 250 10.64 27.98 4.99
C PHE A 250 9.24 27.59 5.53
N GLY A 251 8.70 26.41 5.15
CA GLY A 251 7.38 25.90 5.55
C GLY A 251 7.39 24.57 6.31
N GLY A 252 8.55 23.97 6.56
CA GLY A 252 8.67 22.67 7.24
C GLY A 252 9.88 21.87 6.76
N ASN A 253 9.96 20.61 7.17
CA ASN A 253 10.97 19.67 6.70
C ASN A 253 10.39 18.87 5.53
N ASP A 254 10.68 19.26 4.29
CA ASP A 254 10.29 18.47 3.14
C ASP A 254 11.21 17.24 3.01
N VAL A 255 10.61 16.10 2.79
CA VAL A 255 11.33 14.86 2.52
C VAL A 255 11.88 14.91 1.10
N SER A 256 13.20 14.76 0.94
CA SER A 256 13.84 14.58 -0.36
C SER A 256 14.11 13.11 -0.61
N ILE A 257 13.76 12.62 -1.80
CA ILE A 257 14.01 11.25 -2.25
C ILE A 257 14.87 11.32 -3.49
N GLU A 258 16.12 10.88 -3.37
CA GLU A 258 17.12 10.97 -4.43
C GLU A 258 17.72 9.60 -4.71
N VAL A 259 17.70 9.16 -5.97
CA VAL A 259 18.27 7.87 -6.36
C VAL A 259 19.43 8.03 -7.34
N ASN A 260 20.58 7.43 -7.02
CA ASN A 260 21.67 7.19 -7.96
C ASN A 260 21.47 5.81 -8.58
N ILE A 261 21.22 5.76 -9.90
CA ILE A 261 20.99 4.53 -10.66
C ILE A 261 22.34 4.05 -11.19
N PHE A 262 22.73 2.82 -10.83
CA PHE A 262 24.05 2.30 -11.17
C PHE A 262 24.18 2.01 -12.66
N GLY A 263 25.30 2.46 -13.25
CA GLY A 263 25.59 2.24 -14.66
C GLY A 263 24.65 2.98 -15.64
N PHE A 264 23.81 3.87 -15.14
CA PHE A 264 22.90 4.64 -15.98
C PHE A 264 23.48 6.00 -16.36
N ALA A 265 23.40 6.31 -17.65
CA ALA A 265 23.73 7.62 -18.20
C ALA A 265 22.65 8.01 -19.20
N GLY A 266 21.73 8.85 -18.78
CA GLY A 266 20.60 9.30 -19.62
C GLY A 266 19.85 10.44 -18.96
N ASP A 267 18.99 11.09 -19.72
CA ASP A 267 18.04 12.08 -19.23
C ASP A 267 16.68 11.41 -19.03
N ILE A 268 16.19 11.47 -17.79
CA ILE A 268 14.89 10.90 -17.39
C ILE A 268 13.98 11.92 -16.70
N TYR A 269 14.28 13.21 -16.84
CA TYR A 269 13.41 14.25 -16.28
C TYR A 269 12.01 14.20 -16.87
N GLY A 270 11.00 14.33 -16.01
CA GLY A 270 9.59 14.24 -16.38
C GLY A 270 9.08 12.81 -16.60
N GLN A 271 9.94 11.80 -16.56
CA GLN A 271 9.52 10.40 -16.69
C GLN A 271 9.03 9.84 -15.34
N ASN A 272 8.17 8.83 -15.41
CA ASN A 272 7.81 8.07 -14.23
C ASN A 272 8.94 7.15 -13.81
N ILE A 273 9.12 7.03 -12.52
CA ILE A 273 10.08 6.14 -11.89
C ILE A 273 9.40 5.37 -10.76
N ARG A 274 9.72 4.08 -10.64
CA ARG A 274 9.34 3.26 -9.49
C ARG A 274 10.60 2.75 -8.81
N VAL A 275 10.64 2.82 -7.49
CA VAL A 275 11.72 2.28 -6.67
C VAL A 275 11.18 1.29 -5.67
N GLU A 276 11.90 0.18 -5.46
CA GLU A 276 11.56 -0.86 -4.49
C GLU A 276 12.70 -0.98 -3.47
N PHE A 277 12.37 -0.83 -2.19
CA PHE A 277 13.33 -0.83 -1.09
C PHE A 277 13.73 -2.25 -0.71
N CYS A 278 14.97 -2.64 -1.01
CA CYS A 278 15.48 -3.98 -0.72
C CYS A 278 16.11 -4.07 0.67
N LYS A 279 16.94 -3.08 1.05
CA LYS A 279 17.64 -3.06 2.32
C LYS A 279 18.00 -1.64 2.74
N ARG A 280 17.96 -1.35 4.05
CA ARG A 280 18.53 -0.13 4.60
C ARG A 280 20.02 -0.33 4.84
N ILE A 281 20.85 0.50 4.22
CA ILE A 281 22.31 0.42 4.33
C ILE A 281 22.78 1.15 5.59
N ARG A 282 22.29 2.37 5.81
CA ARG A 282 22.63 3.20 6.98
C ARG A 282 21.65 4.34 7.20
N SER A 283 21.73 4.96 8.37
CA SER A 283 21.07 6.25 8.65
C SER A 283 21.77 7.40 7.92
N GLU A 284 21.11 8.55 7.83
CA GLU A 284 21.77 9.78 7.38
C GLU A 284 22.94 10.15 8.30
N HIS A 285 23.98 10.67 7.70
CA HIS A 285 25.15 11.17 8.39
C HIS A 285 25.64 12.47 7.75
N LYS A 286 26.05 13.44 8.56
CA LYS A 286 26.70 14.67 8.08
C LYS A 286 28.20 14.41 7.93
N PHE A 287 28.76 14.90 6.85
CA PHE A 287 30.20 14.81 6.57
C PHE A 287 30.85 16.17 6.69
N ASP A 288 32.07 16.23 7.23
CA ASP A 288 32.81 17.47 7.43
C ASP A 288 33.34 18.04 6.11
N ASN A 289 33.54 17.19 5.11
CA ASN A 289 34.00 17.57 3.78
C ASN A 289 33.53 16.64 2.68
N ILE A 290 33.72 17.08 1.43
CA ILE A 290 33.30 16.35 0.23
C ILE A 290 34.03 15.01 0.07
N ASP A 291 35.30 14.92 0.43
CA ASP A 291 36.10 13.70 0.27
C ASP A 291 35.57 12.57 1.17
N GLN A 292 35.21 12.89 2.41
CA GLN A 292 34.54 11.92 3.31
C GLN A 292 33.19 11.45 2.75
N LEU A 293 32.38 12.36 2.20
CA LEU A 293 31.12 12.01 1.55
C LEU A 293 31.36 11.05 0.37
N VAL A 294 32.29 11.37 -0.52
CA VAL A 294 32.61 10.54 -1.70
C VAL A 294 33.15 9.19 -1.28
N ALA A 295 34.01 9.13 -0.26
CA ALA A 295 34.53 7.86 0.26
C ALA A 295 33.41 6.98 0.81
N GLN A 296 32.43 7.57 1.53
CA GLN A 296 31.29 6.83 2.03
C GLN A 296 30.35 6.36 0.92
N LEU A 297 30.05 7.21 -0.07
CA LEU A 297 29.22 6.84 -1.22
C LEU A 297 29.81 5.66 -2.02
N LYS A 298 31.15 5.60 -2.15
CA LYS A 298 31.83 4.46 -2.76
C LYS A 298 31.63 3.18 -1.95
N LYS A 299 31.76 3.22 -0.61
CA LYS A 299 31.50 2.07 0.27
C LYS A 299 30.04 1.61 0.17
N ASP A 300 29.10 2.55 0.25
CA ASP A 300 27.68 2.26 0.12
C ASP A 300 27.38 1.55 -1.22
N LYS A 301 27.95 2.07 -2.32
CA LYS A 301 27.81 1.47 -3.65
C LYS A 301 28.39 0.05 -3.73
N GLU A 302 29.58 -0.18 -3.14
CA GLU A 302 30.19 -1.51 -3.09
C GLU A 302 29.34 -2.49 -2.26
N GLU A 303 28.81 -2.05 -1.10
CA GLU A 303 27.92 -2.86 -0.27
C GLU A 303 26.65 -3.21 -1.04
N ILE A 304 26.01 -2.25 -1.67
CA ILE A 304 24.79 -2.46 -2.45
C ILE A 304 25.05 -3.40 -3.62
N SER A 305 26.16 -3.21 -4.36
CA SER A 305 26.49 -4.08 -5.49
C SER A 305 26.71 -5.55 -5.14
N LYS A 306 26.98 -5.87 -3.87
CA LYS A 306 27.13 -7.26 -3.39
C LYS A 306 25.78 -7.91 -3.05
N LEU A 307 24.70 -7.16 -3.02
CA LEU A 307 23.35 -7.66 -2.68
C LEU A 307 22.59 -8.17 -3.92
N PHE A 308 23.05 -7.80 -5.10
CA PHE A 308 22.45 -8.12 -6.40
C PHE A 308 23.44 -8.84 -7.32
#